data_2b13eed29c4100c0f723aa8523ccd4c1
#
_entry.id   2b13eed29c4100c0f723aa8523ccd4c1
#
_cell.length_a   1.000
_cell.length_b   1.000
_cell.length_c   1.000
_cell.angle_alpha   90.00
_cell.angle_beta   90.00
_cell.angle_gamma   90.00
#
_symmetry.space_group_name_H-M   'P 1'
#
loop_
_entity.id
_entity.type
_entity.pdbx_description
1 polymer ?
#
loop_
_entity_poly.entity_id
_entity_poly.type
_entity_poly.pdbx_seq_one_letter_code
_entity_poly.pdbx_strand_id
1 'polypeptide(L)'
;PESLDLFAMMAQAVANDRTHLIMEVSSQAYLVKRVYGLTFDVGVFLNISPDHIGPIEHPTFEDYFYHKRLLMKNSQAVVINSDMDHFQVLADQVANQDHDFYGSQSENQIENSKAFSFSATGKLAGNYEIQLIGHFNQENAVAAGLACLRLGASLEDIQKGIAKTRVPGRMEVLTQKNGAKVFIDYAHNGDSLKKLLSVVETHQTGTISLVLGSTGNKGESRRKDFGLLLEDHPEIQVFLTADDPNYEDPLAIAEEISSYITRPVEKIADREQAIQLAMATTSKPEDAVIIA
;
A
#
# COMPACT_ATOMS: atom_id res chain seq x y z
N PRO A 1 18.96 1.96 -3.80
CA PRO A 1 20.42 1.74 -3.72
C PRO A 1 20.83 0.47 -4.46
N GLU A 2 22.03 0.44 -5.01
CA GLU A 2 22.63 -0.78 -5.53
C GLU A 2 23.27 -1.59 -4.39
N SER A 3 23.73 -2.84 -4.67
CA SER A 3 24.24 -3.73 -3.62
C SER A 3 25.33 -3.11 -2.75
N LEU A 4 26.30 -2.42 -3.35
CA LEU A 4 27.38 -1.80 -2.58
C LEU A 4 26.91 -0.66 -1.68
N ASP A 5 25.95 0.15 -2.16
CA ASP A 5 25.35 1.23 -1.35
C ASP A 5 24.60 0.63 -0.17
N LEU A 6 23.84 -0.44 -0.40
CA LEU A 6 23.09 -1.16 0.64
C LEU A 6 24.04 -1.67 1.73
N PHE A 7 25.12 -2.35 1.35
CA PHE A 7 26.10 -2.84 2.33
C PHE A 7 26.82 -1.71 3.06
N ALA A 8 27.09 -0.58 2.41
CA ALA A 8 27.65 0.61 3.07
C ALA A 8 26.67 1.19 4.10
N MET A 9 25.38 1.29 3.77
CA MET A 9 24.32 1.71 4.72
C MET A 9 24.20 0.75 5.90
N MET A 10 24.29 -0.56 5.67
CA MET A 10 24.27 -1.57 6.75
C MET A 10 25.49 -1.41 7.66
N ALA A 11 26.69 -1.23 7.10
CA ALA A 11 27.89 -0.98 7.89
C ALA A 11 27.78 0.30 8.73
N GLN A 12 27.18 1.36 8.17
CA GLN A 12 26.90 2.60 8.89
C GLN A 12 25.88 2.38 10.02
N ALA A 13 24.85 1.58 9.80
CA ALA A 13 23.87 1.23 10.81
C ALA A 13 24.51 0.51 12.00
N VAL A 14 25.39 -0.44 11.73
CA VAL A 14 26.18 -1.15 12.77
C VAL A 14 27.08 -0.17 13.52
N ALA A 15 27.79 0.72 12.81
CA ALA A 15 28.63 1.75 13.43
C ALA A 15 27.83 2.74 14.31
N ASN A 16 26.55 2.88 14.06
CA ASN A 16 25.61 3.71 14.82
C ASN A 16 24.82 2.89 15.88
N ASP A 17 25.29 1.72 16.28
CA ASP A 17 24.69 0.83 17.27
C ASP A 17 23.22 0.47 16.97
N ARG A 18 22.84 0.37 15.69
CA ARG A 18 21.51 -0.08 15.30
C ARG A 18 21.43 -1.60 15.39
N THR A 19 20.39 -2.09 16.04
CA THR A 19 20.20 -3.52 16.30
C THR A 19 19.26 -4.19 15.32
N HIS A 20 18.43 -3.43 14.62
CA HIS A 20 17.43 -3.92 13.67
C HIS A 20 17.48 -3.13 12.37
N LEU A 21 17.27 -3.83 11.27
CA LEU A 21 17.09 -3.26 9.94
C LEU A 21 15.73 -3.71 9.40
N ILE A 22 14.92 -2.75 8.98
CA ILE A 22 13.67 -3.00 8.23
C ILE A 22 13.91 -2.57 6.80
N MET A 23 13.66 -3.49 5.86
CA MET A 23 13.94 -3.26 4.44
C MET A 23 12.73 -3.62 3.60
N GLU A 24 12.32 -2.71 2.72
CA GLU A 24 11.41 -3.02 1.64
C GLU A 24 12.20 -3.70 0.51
N VAL A 25 11.86 -4.95 0.20
CA VAL A 25 12.55 -5.75 -0.82
C VAL A 25 11.62 -5.95 -2.01
N SER A 26 11.85 -5.18 -3.07
CA SER A 26 11.10 -5.30 -4.31
C SER A 26 11.50 -6.57 -5.09
N SER A 27 10.64 -7.00 -6.02
CA SER A 27 10.97 -8.07 -6.98
C SER A 27 12.22 -7.75 -7.80
N GLN A 28 12.39 -6.48 -8.18
CA GLN A 28 13.58 -5.95 -8.85
C GLN A 28 14.86 -6.18 -8.04
N ALA A 29 14.80 -6.11 -6.71
CA ALA A 29 15.97 -6.33 -5.86
C ALA A 29 16.54 -7.76 -6.04
N TYR A 30 15.67 -8.73 -6.32
CA TYR A 30 16.10 -10.10 -6.66
C TYR A 30 16.56 -10.22 -8.11
N LEU A 31 15.85 -9.60 -9.04
CA LEU A 31 16.19 -9.62 -10.46
C LEU A 31 17.62 -9.08 -10.70
N VAL A 32 17.96 -7.93 -10.11
CA VAL A 32 19.28 -7.29 -10.24
C VAL A 32 20.26 -7.68 -9.13
N LYS A 33 19.93 -8.71 -8.32
CA LYS A 33 20.79 -9.26 -7.25
C LYS A 33 21.19 -8.22 -6.18
N ARG A 34 20.36 -7.21 -5.93
CA ARG A 34 20.64 -6.14 -4.96
C ARG A 34 20.82 -6.66 -3.54
N VAL A 35 20.06 -7.69 -3.15
CA VAL A 35 20.10 -8.34 -1.84
C VAL A 35 20.90 -9.66 -1.84
N TYR A 36 21.76 -9.87 -2.85
CA TYR A 36 22.57 -11.07 -2.93
C TYR A 36 23.51 -11.19 -1.72
N GLY A 37 23.53 -12.38 -1.10
CA GLY A 37 24.35 -12.66 0.08
C GLY A 37 23.71 -12.24 1.42
N LEU A 38 22.54 -11.61 1.42
CA LEU A 38 21.78 -11.34 2.63
C LEU A 38 20.85 -12.52 2.94
N THR A 39 20.57 -12.75 4.21
CA THR A 39 19.50 -13.61 4.72
C THR A 39 18.73 -12.81 5.76
N PHE A 40 17.40 -12.77 5.65
CA PHE A 40 16.56 -12.05 6.58
C PHE A 40 16.13 -12.98 7.74
N ASP A 41 16.05 -12.45 8.96
CA ASP A 41 15.51 -13.19 10.09
C ASP A 41 14.00 -13.44 9.88
N VAL A 42 13.27 -12.43 9.41
CA VAL A 42 11.84 -12.53 9.09
C VAL A 42 11.54 -11.88 7.74
N GLY A 43 10.93 -12.65 6.84
CA GLY A 43 10.35 -12.16 5.60
C GLY A 43 8.83 -11.98 5.75
N VAL A 44 8.29 -10.86 5.31
CA VAL A 44 6.86 -10.57 5.37
C VAL A 44 6.30 -10.44 3.96
N PHE A 45 5.27 -11.22 3.63
CA PHE A 45 4.59 -11.17 2.34
C PHE A 45 3.12 -10.77 2.53
N LEU A 46 2.80 -9.53 2.16
CA LEU A 46 1.49 -8.93 2.44
C LEU A 46 0.45 -9.30 1.38
N ASN A 47 0.79 -9.06 0.11
CA ASN A 47 -0.10 -9.29 -1.03
C ASN A 47 0.68 -9.29 -2.34
N ILE A 48 -0.01 -9.67 -3.42
CA ILE A 48 0.46 -9.52 -4.78
C ILE A 48 -0.72 -9.24 -5.70
N SER A 49 -0.53 -8.32 -6.63
CA SER A 49 -1.43 -8.05 -7.74
C SER A 49 -0.59 -7.78 -9.00
N PRO A 50 -1.14 -7.90 -10.21
CA PRO A 50 -0.42 -7.54 -11.42
C PRO A 50 0.08 -6.10 -11.36
N ASP A 51 1.40 -5.95 -11.33
CA ASP A 51 2.11 -4.68 -11.33
C ASP A 51 3.54 -4.91 -11.82
N HIS A 52 4.28 -3.85 -12.13
CA HIS A 52 5.67 -3.96 -12.58
C HIS A 52 5.86 -4.87 -13.81
N ILE A 53 4.88 -4.91 -14.71
CA ILE A 53 4.94 -5.66 -15.97
C ILE A 53 5.23 -4.69 -17.11
N GLY A 54 6.37 -4.85 -17.76
CA GLY A 54 6.78 -3.94 -18.83
C GLY A 54 8.16 -4.28 -19.39
N PRO A 55 8.58 -3.60 -20.46
CA PRO A 55 9.82 -3.90 -21.19
C PRO A 55 11.11 -3.72 -20.36
N ILE A 56 11.07 -2.85 -19.34
CA ILE A 56 12.22 -2.54 -18.47
C ILE A 56 12.05 -3.09 -17.05
N GLU A 57 10.95 -3.79 -16.79
CA GLU A 57 10.63 -4.38 -15.50
C GLU A 57 10.54 -5.92 -15.67
N HIS A 58 9.42 -6.53 -15.31
CA HIS A 58 9.19 -7.95 -15.51
C HIS A 58 8.44 -8.20 -16.81
N PRO A 59 8.84 -9.18 -17.64
CA PRO A 59 8.15 -9.45 -18.92
C PRO A 59 6.74 -10.02 -18.72
N THR A 60 6.48 -10.72 -17.61
CA THR A 60 5.19 -11.31 -17.27
C THR A 60 4.91 -11.26 -15.79
N PHE A 61 3.64 -11.49 -15.40
CA PHE A 61 3.25 -11.63 -14.01
C PHE A 61 3.96 -12.82 -13.32
N GLU A 62 4.14 -13.92 -14.01
CA GLU A 62 4.81 -15.12 -13.47
C GLU A 62 6.27 -14.81 -13.13
N ASP A 63 6.97 -14.05 -13.96
CA ASP A 63 8.33 -13.61 -13.70
C ASP A 63 8.38 -12.65 -12.49
N TYR A 64 7.47 -11.68 -12.46
CA TYR A 64 7.30 -10.77 -11.32
C TYR A 64 7.05 -11.53 -10.02
N PHE A 65 6.07 -12.45 -10.01
CA PHE A 65 5.74 -13.26 -8.84
C PHE A 65 6.90 -14.20 -8.45
N TYR A 66 7.56 -14.80 -9.44
CA TYR A 66 8.74 -15.65 -9.17
C TYR A 66 9.81 -14.88 -8.39
N HIS A 67 10.17 -13.68 -8.82
CA HIS A 67 11.19 -12.88 -8.15
C HIS A 67 10.70 -12.38 -6.79
N LYS A 68 9.46 -11.96 -6.66
CA LYS A 68 8.91 -11.47 -5.38
C LYS A 68 8.89 -12.56 -4.31
N ARG A 69 8.55 -13.79 -4.65
CA ARG A 69 8.52 -14.93 -3.71
C ARG A 69 9.90 -15.49 -3.33
N LEU A 70 10.97 -15.01 -3.95
CA LEU A 70 12.33 -15.37 -3.51
C LEU A 70 12.62 -14.87 -2.09
N LEU A 71 11.91 -13.85 -1.60
CA LEU A 71 11.97 -13.42 -0.21
C LEU A 71 11.73 -14.57 0.77
N MET A 72 10.81 -15.48 0.46
CA MET A 72 10.53 -16.65 1.32
C MET A 72 11.75 -17.53 1.48
N LYS A 73 12.47 -17.81 0.39
CA LYS A 73 13.71 -18.62 0.43
C LYS A 73 14.87 -17.89 1.09
N ASN A 74 14.83 -16.57 1.08
CA ASN A 74 15.89 -15.69 1.60
C ASN A 74 15.64 -15.28 3.06
N SER A 75 14.67 -15.90 3.74
CA SER A 75 14.28 -15.60 5.11
C SER A 75 14.33 -16.86 5.98
N GLN A 76 14.70 -16.70 7.26
CA GLN A 76 14.71 -17.81 8.21
C GLN A 76 13.28 -18.17 8.63
N ALA A 77 12.47 -17.17 8.92
CA ALA A 77 11.05 -17.31 9.21
C ALA A 77 10.21 -16.37 8.31
N VAL A 78 8.94 -16.67 8.12
CA VAL A 78 8.09 -15.88 7.24
C VAL A 78 6.72 -15.60 7.85
N VAL A 79 6.15 -14.45 7.48
CA VAL A 79 4.78 -14.05 7.81
C VAL A 79 4.04 -13.80 6.50
N ILE A 80 2.93 -14.49 6.27
CA ILE A 80 2.23 -14.47 4.96
C ILE A 80 0.72 -14.24 5.18
N ASN A 81 0.15 -13.35 4.38
CA ASN A 81 -1.30 -13.15 4.31
C ASN A 81 -1.97 -14.34 3.61
N SER A 82 -2.88 -15.02 4.30
CA SER A 82 -3.62 -16.16 3.74
C SER A 82 -4.80 -15.75 2.84
N ASP A 83 -5.22 -14.49 2.90
CA ASP A 83 -6.34 -13.96 2.10
C ASP A 83 -5.88 -13.37 0.76
N MET A 84 -4.57 -13.39 0.48
CA MET A 84 -4.02 -12.88 -0.78
C MET A 84 -4.20 -13.88 -1.94
N ASP A 85 -4.25 -13.37 -3.15
CA ASP A 85 -4.17 -14.19 -4.35
C ASP A 85 -2.88 -15.03 -4.37
N HIS A 86 -2.94 -16.23 -4.92
CA HIS A 86 -1.81 -17.16 -5.01
C HIS A 86 -1.23 -17.64 -3.66
N PHE A 87 -1.95 -17.46 -2.55
CA PHE A 87 -1.50 -17.90 -1.22
C PHE A 87 -1.02 -19.34 -1.20
N GLN A 88 -1.76 -20.28 -1.82
CA GLN A 88 -1.41 -21.71 -1.81
C GLN A 88 -0.01 -21.98 -2.35
N VAL A 89 0.42 -21.23 -3.38
CA VAL A 89 1.77 -21.37 -3.95
C VAL A 89 2.86 -21.03 -2.92
N LEU A 90 2.60 -20.00 -2.09
CA LEU A 90 3.53 -19.63 -1.01
C LEU A 90 3.45 -20.60 0.16
N ALA A 91 2.27 -21.04 0.55
CA ALA A 91 2.08 -22.01 1.62
C ALA A 91 2.82 -23.32 1.32
N ASP A 92 2.70 -23.84 0.09
CA ASP A 92 3.43 -25.03 -0.34
C ASP A 92 4.95 -24.81 -0.33
N GLN A 93 5.39 -23.61 -0.74
CA GLN A 93 6.83 -23.28 -0.77
C GLN A 93 7.45 -23.26 0.63
N VAL A 94 6.70 -22.81 1.65
CA VAL A 94 7.18 -22.64 3.04
C VAL A 94 6.77 -23.75 4.00
N ALA A 95 6.17 -24.82 3.49
CA ALA A 95 5.61 -25.92 4.32
C ALA A 95 6.61 -26.52 5.34
N ASN A 96 7.92 -26.50 5.04
CA ASN A 96 8.99 -26.98 5.91
C ASN A 96 9.82 -25.85 6.55
N GLN A 97 9.38 -24.61 6.43
CA GLN A 97 10.02 -23.41 6.97
C GLN A 97 9.22 -22.92 8.17
N ASP A 98 9.86 -22.24 9.12
CA ASP A 98 9.15 -21.57 10.21
C ASP A 98 8.28 -20.44 9.65
N HIS A 99 6.97 -20.49 9.90
CA HIS A 99 6.03 -19.56 9.31
C HIS A 99 4.86 -19.21 10.24
N ASP A 100 4.28 -18.03 10.00
CA ASP A 100 2.97 -17.62 10.50
C ASP A 100 2.10 -17.19 9.33
N PHE A 101 0.89 -17.69 9.29
CA PHE A 101 -0.16 -17.16 8.42
C PHE A 101 -1.09 -16.25 9.21
N TYR A 102 -1.57 -15.19 8.57
CA TYR A 102 -2.63 -14.34 9.10
C TYR A 102 -3.68 -14.10 8.02
N GLY A 103 -4.91 -13.80 8.43
CA GLY A 103 -6.05 -13.63 7.53
C GLY A 103 -7.27 -14.45 7.99
N SER A 104 -8.35 -14.39 7.24
CA SER A 104 -9.67 -14.90 7.61
C SER A 104 -9.72 -16.43 7.85
N GLN A 105 -8.79 -17.18 7.29
CA GLN A 105 -8.73 -18.65 7.38
C GLN A 105 -7.54 -19.16 8.22
N SER A 106 -6.85 -18.26 8.92
CA SER A 106 -5.69 -18.63 9.76
C SER A 106 -6.05 -18.56 11.25
N GLU A 107 -5.11 -18.94 12.13
CA GLU A 107 -5.25 -18.73 13.58
C GLU A 107 -5.12 -17.26 14.00
N ASN A 108 -4.38 -16.46 13.21
CA ASN A 108 -4.14 -15.05 13.49
C ASN A 108 -5.11 -14.20 12.67
N GLN A 109 -6.32 -14.00 13.17
CA GLN A 109 -7.42 -13.30 12.51
C GLN A 109 -7.64 -11.92 13.11
N ILE A 110 -8.28 -11.06 12.32
CA ILE A 110 -8.83 -9.80 12.79
C ILE A 110 -10.31 -10.00 13.11
N GLU A 111 -10.71 -9.56 14.29
CA GLU A 111 -12.10 -9.55 14.74
C GLU A 111 -12.48 -8.13 15.20
N ASN A 112 -13.80 -7.88 15.31
CA ASN A 112 -14.33 -6.62 15.84
C ASN A 112 -13.70 -5.37 15.17
N SER A 113 -13.45 -5.43 13.87
CA SER A 113 -12.85 -4.35 13.08
C SER A 113 -13.73 -3.08 13.15
N LYS A 114 -13.11 -1.96 13.56
CA LYS A 114 -13.66 -0.60 13.57
C LYS A 114 -12.64 0.34 12.93
N ALA A 115 -13.04 1.60 12.70
CA ALA A 115 -12.15 2.58 12.05
C ALA A 115 -10.77 2.71 12.72
N PHE A 116 -10.74 2.75 14.06
CA PHE A 116 -9.52 3.01 14.84
C PHE A 116 -9.21 1.92 15.87
N SER A 117 -9.82 0.76 15.79
CA SER A 117 -9.55 -0.37 16.70
C SER A 117 -9.95 -1.70 16.08
N PHE A 118 -9.33 -2.78 16.53
CA PHE A 118 -9.67 -4.16 16.19
C PHE A 118 -9.25 -5.09 17.32
N SER A 119 -9.74 -6.32 17.30
CA SER A 119 -9.19 -7.43 18.10
C SER A 119 -8.42 -8.36 17.18
N ALA A 120 -7.40 -9.01 17.69
CA ALA A 120 -6.71 -10.09 16.99
C ALA A 120 -6.83 -11.39 17.80
N THR A 121 -6.78 -12.54 17.08
CA THR A 121 -6.70 -13.88 17.65
C THR A 121 -5.30 -14.47 17.53
N GLY A 122 -5.13 -15.74 17.88
CA GLY A 122 -3.88 -16.47 17.73
C GLY A 122 -2.73 -15.90 18.56
N LYS A 123 -1.56 -15.78 17.96
CA LYS A 123 -0.34 -15.29 18.63
C LYS A 123 -0.39 -13.85 19.07
N LEU A 124 -1.25 -13.04 18.46
CA LEU A 124 -1.48 -11.64 18.79
C LEU A 124 -2.78 -11.41 19.55
N ALA A 125 -3.35 -12.45 20.17
CA ALA A 125 -4.65 -12.32 20.84
C ALA A 125 -4.72 -11.11 21.78
N GLY A 126 -5.66 -10.19 21.51
CA GLY A 126 -5.82 -8.95 22.26
C GLY A 126 -6.54 -7.85 21.49
N ASN A 127 -6.71 -6.71 22.14
CA ASN A 127 -7.33 -5.52 21.55
C ASN A 127 -6.25 -4.51 21.13
N TYR A 128 -6.46 -3.88 19.99
CA TYR A 128 -5.53 -2.94 19.39
C TYR A 128 -6.22 -1.63 19.05
N GLU A 129 -5.56 -0.53 19.33
CA GLU A 129 -5.87 0.78 18.77
C GLU A 129 -4.96 1.03 17.57
N ILE A 130 -5.46 1.72 16.55
CA ILE A 130 -4.72 2.03 15.33
C ILE A 130 -5.07 3.45 14.86
N GLN A 131 -4.10 4.16 14.29
CA GLN A 131 -4.32 5.51 13.75
C GLN A 131 -4.63 5.52 12.25
N LEU A 132 -4.32 4.43 11.54
CA LEU A 132 -4.50 4.30 10.11
C LEU A 132 -5.84 3.64 9.82
N ILE A 133 -6.74 4.35 9.15
CA ILE A 133 -8.08 3.85 8.80
C ILE A 133 -7.97 2.79 7.68
N GLY A 134 -8.87 1.83 7.69
CA GLY A 134 -9.01 0.79 6.69
C GLY A 134 -8.59 -0.58 7.16
N HIS A 135 -9.36 -1.60 6.76
CA HIS A 135 -9.12 -3.00 7.15
C HIS A 135 -7.72 -3.47 6.73
N PHE A 136 -7.27 -3.09 5.53
CA PHE A 136 -5.92 -3.43 5.05
C PHE A 136 -4.80 -2.88 5.94
N ASN A 137 -5.00 -1.75 6.65
CA ASN A 137 -4.04 -1.25 7.62
C ASN A 137 -4.05 -2.06 8.92
N GLN A 138 -5.19 -2.63 9.30
CA GLN A 138 -5.27 -3.59 10.40
C GLN A 138 -4.54 -4.89 10.03
N GLU A 139 -4.69 -5.37 8.79
CA GLU A 139 -3.92 -6.51 8.26
C GLU A 139 -2.41 -6.23 8.28
N ASN A 140 -1.99 -5.05 7.83
CA ASN A 140 -0.60 -4.61 7.91
C ASN A 140 -0.08 -4.57 9.36
N ALA A 141 -0.92 -4.12 10.30
CA ALA A 141 -0.58 -4.10 11.73
C ALA A 141 -0.41 -5.52 12.31
N VAL A 142 -1.27 -6.47 11.92
CA VAL A 142 -1.13 -7.88 12.31
C VAL A 142 0.16 -8.48 11.73
N ALA A 143 0.45 -8.24 10.45
CA ALA A 143 1.69 -8.69 9.82
C ALA A 143 2.94 -8.15 10.53
N ALA A 144 2.97 -6.85 10.82
CA ALA A 144 4.04 -6.20 11.55
C ALA A 144 4.17 -6.74 12.99
N GLY A 145 3.03 -6.95 13.65
CA GLY A 145 2.98 -7.51 15.01
C GLY A 145 3.57 -8.92 15.07
N LEU A 146 3.21 -9.80 14.13
CA LEU A 146 3.76 -11.15 14.03
C LEU A 146 5.28 -11.14 13.77
N ALA A 147 5.74 -10.25 12.88
CA ALA A 147 7.16 -10.10 12.63
C ALA A 147 7.91 -9.61 13.87
N CYS A 148 7.38 -8.61 14.59
CA CYS A 148 7.97 -8.11 15.83
C CYS A 148 7.97 -9.17 16.94
N LEU A 149 6.91 -9.97 17.06
CA LEU A 149 6.83 -11.07 18.02
C LEU A 149 7.94 -12.10 17.79
N ARG A 150 8.21 -12.44 16.51
CA ARG A 150 9.31 -13.35 16.12
C ARG A 150 10.69 -12.80 16.47
N LEU A 151 10.82 -11.49 16.49
CA LEU A 151 12.04 -10.78 16.90
C LEU A 151 12.12 -10.53 18.40
N GLY A 152 11.19 -11.08 19.19
CA GLY A 152 11.22 -11.06 20.65
C GLY A 152 10.52 -9.84 21.30
N ALA A 153 9.76 -9.06 20.56
CA ALA A 153 8.94 -8.00 21.15
C ALA A 153 7.79 -8.58 22.01
N SER A 154 7.46 -7.92 23.11
CA SER A 154 6.30 -8.29 23.91
C SER A 154 4.98 -7.86 23.24
N LEU A 155 3.87 -8.52 23.57
CA LEU A 155 2.54 -8.11 23.09
C LEU A 155 2.22 -6.66 23.50
N GLU A 156 2.61 -6.26 24.69
CA GLU A 156 2.40 -4.89 25.19
C GLU A 156 3.14 -3.86 24.34
N ASP A 157 4.40 -4.14 23.97
CA ASP A 157 5.19 -3.24 23.11
C ASP A 157 4.64 -3.18 21.70
N ILE A 158 4.16 -4.31 21.15
CA ILE A 158 3.50 -4.39 19.84
C ILE A 158 2.21 -3.53 19.86
N GLN A 159 1.36 -3.67 20.88
CA GLN A 159 0.14 -2.87 21.04
C GLN A 159 0.46 -1.37 21.11
N LYS A 160 1.44 -0.98 21.93
CA LYS A 160 1.89 0.41 22.04
C LYS A 160 2.48 0.94 20.72
N GLY A 161 3.21 0.11 20.00
CA GLY A 161 3.78 0.44 18.68
C GLY A 161 2.69 0.72 17.66
N ILE A 162 1.74 -0.20 17.51
CA ILE A 162 0.61 -0.07 16.57
C ILE A 162 -0.23 1.18 16.89
N ALA A 163 -0.56 1.41 18.17
CA ALA A 163 -1.35 2.56 18.59
C ALA A 163 -0.70 3.92 18.30
N LYS A 164 0.62 3.98 18.19
CA LYS A 164 1.38 5.21 17.89
C LYS A 164 1.75 5.38 16.44
N THR A 165 1.64 4.32 15.63
CA THR A 165 2.11 4.32 14.25
C THR A 165 1.27 5.28 13.42
N ARG A 166 1.96 6.18 12.73
CA ARG A 166 1.44 7.06 11.68
C ARG A 166 2.41 7.00 10.52
N VAL A 167 1.87 6.93 9.31
CA VAL A 167 2.67 6.90 8.09
C VAL A 167 2.19 8.06 7.21
N PRO A 168 2.98 9.12 7.03
CA PRO A 168 2.61 10.24 6.18
C PRO A 168 2.24 9.76 4.77
N GLY A 169 1.16 10.31 4.23
CA GLY A 169 0.67 9.93 2.90
C GLY A 169 0.09 8.50 2.82
N ARG A 170 -0.25 7.87 3.93
CA ARG A 170 -0.95 6.57 3.99
C ARG A 170 -2.20 6.69 4.82
N MET A 171 -3.36 6.81 4.17
CA MET A 171 -4.65 7.05 4.84
C MET A 171 -4.56 8.17 5.88
N GLU A 172 -3.78 9.21 5.59
CA GLU A 172 -3.69 10.39 6.43
C GLU A 172 -4.98 11.20 6.29
N VAL A 173 -5.62 11.52 7.41
CA VAL A 173 -6.90 12.21 7.41
C VAL A 173 -6.75 13.60 8.03
N LEU A 174 -6.99 14.62 7.22
CA LEU A 174 -7.06 16.00 7.66
C LEU A 174 -8.52 16.46 7.69
N THR A 175 -8.79 17.53 8.41
CA THR A 175 -10.15 18.11 8.49
C THR A 175 -10.09 19.58 8.04
N GLN A 176 -10.90 19.94 7.06
CA GLN A 176 -11.06 21.30 6.59
C GLN A 176 -11.86 22.15 7.60
N LYS A 177 -11.84 23.48 7.44
CA LYS A 177 -12.58 24.40 8.32
C LYS A 177 -14.10 24.19 8.28
N ASN A 178 -14.64 23.71 7.17
CA ASN A 178 -16.08 23.36 6.99
C ASN A 178 -16.43 21.97 7.56
N GLY A 179 -15.45 21.24 8.10
CA GLY A 179 -15.60 19.89 8.67
C GLY A 179 -15.37 18.77 7.66
N ALA A 180 -15.31 19.04 6.36
CA ALA A 180 -15.03 18.05 5.32
C ALA A 180 -13.68 17.37 5.54
N LYS A 181 -13.56 16.12 5.14
CA LYS A 181 -12.34 15.33 5.31
C LYS A 181 -11.45 15.37 4.06
N VAL A 182 -10.16 15.38 4.28
CA VAL A 182 -9.16 15.22 3.21
C VAL A 182 -8.38 13.94 3.54
N PHE A 183 -8.47 12.98 2.64
CA PHE A 183 -7.75 11.71 2.73
C PHE A 183 -6.54 11.79 1.80
N ILE A 184 -5.35 11.56 2.35
CA ILE A 184 -4.10 11.55 1.59
C ILE A 184 -3.57 10.13 1.62
N ASP A 185 -3.43 9.54 0.43
CA ASP A 185 -2.92 8.16 0.30
C ASP A 185 -2.00 8.04 -0.91
N TYR A 186 -1.13 7.07 -0.88
CA TYR A 186 -0.21 6.74 -1.97
C TYR A 186 -0.77 5.63 -2.87
N ALA A 187 -2.07 5.62 -3.10
CA ALA A 187 -2.70 4.67 -4.02
C ALA A 187 -2.22 4.96 -5.45
N HIS A 188 -1.45 4.03 -6.03
CA HIS A 188 -0.76 4.22 -7.31
C HIS A 188 -1.06 3.14 -8.36
N ASN A 189 -2.04 2.27 -8.10
CA ASN A 189 -2.58 1.28 -9.05
C ASN A 189 -4.08 1.07 -8.80
N GLY A 190 -4.76 0.38 -9.73
CA GLY A 190 -6.21 0.21 -9.67
C GLY A 190 -6.69 -0.49 -8.39
N ASP A 191 -5.97 -1.52 -7.93
CA ASP A 191 -6.34 -2.27 -6.72
C ASP A 191 -6.23 -1.41 -5.44
N SER A 192 -5.14 -0.64 -5.31
CA SER A 192 -4.97 0.27 -4.16
C SER A 192 -5.99 1.41 -4.19
N LEU A 193 -6.29 1.98 -5.36
CA LEU A 193 -7.31 3.01 -5.50
C LEU A 193 -8.71 2.47 -5.16
N LYS A 194 -9.06 1.28 -5.60
CA LYS A 194 -10.33 0.62 -5.25
C LYS A 194 -10.49 0.44 -3.73
N LYS A 195 -9.44 -0.01 -3.05
CA LYS A 195 -9.42 -0.15 -1.59
C LYS A 195 -9.58 1.20 -0.88
N LEU A 196 -8.88 2.23 -1.36
CA LEU A 196 -8.99 3.59 -0.84
C LEU A 196 -10.42 4.13 -0.97
N LEU A 197 -11.02 4.04 -2.17
CA LEU A 197 -12.39 4.47 -2.41
C LEU A 197 -13.38 3.77 -1.49
N SER A 198 -13.31 2.45 -1.38
CA SER A 198 -14.18 1.65 -0.49
C SER A 198 -14.11 2.11 0.97
N VAL A 199 -12.92 2.46 1.47
CA VAL A 199 -12.78 2.99 2.84
C VAL A 199 -13.44 4.36 2.95
N VAL A 200 -13.18 5.29 2.00
CA VAL A 200 -13.75 6.64 2.06
C VAL A 200 -15.27 6.60 1.96
N GLU A 201 -15.85 5.84 1.04
CA GLU A 201 -17.29 5.68 0.85
C GLU A 201 -18.00 5.11 2.10
N THR A 202 -17.32 4.28 2.86
CA THR A 202 -17.85 3.75 4.14
C THR A 202 -17.96 4.85 5.21
N HIS A 203 -17.11 5.89 5.15
CA HIS A 203 -17.02 6.91 6.19
C HIS A 203 -17.59 8.26 5.77
N GLN A 204 -17.80 8.50 4.48
CA GLN A 204 -18.26 9.76 3.91
C GLN A 204 -19.45 9.52 3.00
N THR A 205 -20.54 10.24 3.24
CA THR A 205 -21.82 10.07 2.52
C THR A 205 -22.19 11.29 1.65
N GLY A 206 -21.34 12.30 1.62
CA GLY A 206 -21.50 13.50 0.83
C GLY A 206 -20.80 13.43 -0.53
N THR A 207 -20.44 14.57 -1.05
CA THR A 207 -19.66 14.68 -2.29
C THR A 207 -18.23 14.18 -2.07
N ILE A 208 -17.74 13.29 -2.95
CA ILE A 208 -16.36 12.82 -2.97
C ILE A 208 -15.67 13.38 -4.20
N SER A 209 -14.56 14.08 -3.99
CA SER A 209 -13.69 14.61 -5.05
C SER A 209 -12.34 13.91 -4.98
N LEU A 210 -11.91 13.35 -6.11
CA LEU A 210 -10.64 12.63 -6.22
C LEU A 210 -9.65 13.43 -7.07
N VAL A 211 -8.49 13.73 -6.51
CA VAL A 211 -7.31 14.25 -7.22
C VAL A 211 -6.38 13.07 -7.49
N LEU A 212 -6.16 12.76 -8.76
CA LEU A 212 -5.40 11.58 -9.19
C LEU A 212 -4.42 11.94 -10.30
N GLY A 213 -3.21 11.39 -10.21
CA GLY A 213 -2.23 11.38 -11.27
C GLY A 213 -1.73 9.98 -11.59
N SER A 214 -0.84 9.88 -12.58
CA SER A 214 -0.10 8.67 -12.88
C SER A 214 1.32 9.01 -13.29
N THR A 215 2.28 8.17 -12.91
CA THR A 215 3.68 8.33 -13.30
C THR A 215 3.83 8.18 -14.83
N GLY A 216 4.73 8.97 -15.39
CA GLY A 216 5.14 8.84 -16.79
C GLY A 216 6.22 7.77 -16.99
N ASN A 217 6.26 7.15 -18.17
CA ASN A 217 7.25 6.16 -18.61
C ASN A 217 7.37 4.93 -17.71
N LYS A 218 6.42 4.69 -16.81
CA LYS A 218 6.34 3.53 -15.92
C LYS A 218 4.90 3.17 -15.63
N GLY A 219 4.60 1.87 -15.56
CA GLY A 219 3.29 1.40 -15.13
C GLY A 219 2.12 1.94 -15.98
N GLU A 220 2.29 2.10 -17.29
CA GLU A 220 1.28 2.67 -18.19
C GLU A 220 -0.05 1.91 -18.15
N SER A 221 -0.03 0.59 -17.89
CA SER A 221 -1.24 -0.22 -17.70
C SER A 221 -2.16 0.30 -16.59
N ARG A 222 -1.61 0.99 -15.59
CA ARG A 222 -2.36 1.58 -14.47
C ARG A 222 -3.34 2.65 -14.92
N ARG A 223 -3.03 3.38 -16.01
CA ARG A 223 -3.87 4.45 -16.56
C ARG A 223 -5.23 3.93 -16.99
N LYS A 224 -5.22 2.79 -17.68
CA LYS A 224 -6.44 2.07 -18.06
C LYS A 224 -7.22 1.60 -16.83
N ASP A 225 -6.54 1.00 -15.88
CA ASP A 225 -7.18 0.48 -14.66
C ASP A 225 -7.83 1.60 -13.85
N PHE A 226 -7.18 2.77 -13.74
CA PHE A 226 -7.77 3.95 -13.12
C PHE A 226 -9.01 4.43 -13.87
N GLY A 227 -8.93 4.56 -15.20
CA GLY A 227 -10.05 5.03 -15.99
C GLY A 227 -11.27 4.11 -15.89
N LEU A 228 -11.07 2.79 -16.01
CA LEU A 228 -12.14 1.81 -15.88
C LEU A 228 -12.75 1.81 -14.47
N LEU A 229 -11.92 1.84 -13.43
CA LEU A 229 -12.42 1.93 -12.06
C LEU A 229 -13.25 3.19 -11.84
N LEU A 230 -12.81 4.33 -12.34
CA LEU A 230 -13.53 5.60 -12.20
C LEU A 230 -14.80 5.67 -13.04
N GLU A 231 -14.87 4.96 -14.15
CA GLU A 231 -16.12 4.82 -14.91
C GLU A 231 -17.20 4.09 -14.09
N ASP A 232 -16.80 3.09 -13.29
CA ASP A 232 -17.71 2.36 -12.39
C ASP A 232 -18.16 3.19 -11.17
N HIS A 233 -17.55 4.38 -10.92
CA HIS A 233 -17.87 5.30 -9.82
C HIS A 233 -18.32 6.68 -10.32
N PRO A 234 -19.49 6.78 -10.99
CA PRO A 234 -19.93 8.03 -11.62
C PRO A 234 -20.25 9.16 -10.63
N GLU A 235 -20.45 8.86 -9.34
CA GLU A 235 -20.71 9.81 -8.26
C GLU A 235 -19.46 10.58 -7.82
N ILE A 236 -18.24 10.10 -8.15
CA ILE A 236 -16.99 10.74 -7.77
C ILE A 236 -16.65 11.85 -8.77
N GLN A 237 -16.37 13.04 -8.27
CA GLN A 237 -15.81 14.14 -9.06
C GLN A 237 -14.31 13.93 -9.25
N VAL A 238 -13.85 13.86 -10.48
CA VAL A 238 -12.46 13.48 -10.80
C VAL A 238 -11.68 14.69 -11.31
N PHE A 239 -10.52 14.92 -10.70
CA PHE A 239 -9.53 15.93 -11.06
C PHE A 239 -8.22 15.19 -11.42
N LEU A 240 -8.01 14.99 -12.73
CA LEU A 240 -6.77 14.38 -13.24
C LEU A 240 -5.66 15.42 -13.32
N THR A 241 -4.49 15.07 -12.80
CA THR A 241 -3.38 16.02 -12.67
C THR A 241 -2.01 15.34 -12.82
N ALA A 242 -0.93 16.13 -12.77
CA ALA A 242 0.41 15.57 -12.68
C ALA A 242 0.63 14.77 -11.38
N ASP A 243 1.34 13.64 -11.51
CA ASP A 243 2.03 12.97 -10.41
C ASP A 243 3.55 13.12 -10.66
N ASP A 244 4.28 12.08 -11.00
CA ASP A 244 5.65 12.17 -11.50
C ASP A 244 5.65 11.87 -13.01
N PRO A 245 5.50 12.88 -13.89
CA PRO A 245 5.31 12.65 -15.32
C PRO A 245 6.61 12.22 -16.04
N ASN A 246 7.77 12.26 -15.37
CA ASN A 246 9.07 12.03 -15.99
C ASN A 246 9.26 12.88 -17.27
N TYR A 247 9.27 12.24 -18.43
CA TYR A 247 9.45 12.90 -19.74
C TYR A 247 8.15 13.00 -20.55
N GLU A 248 6.99 12.62 -19.99
CA GLU A 248 5.69 12.71 -20.64
C GLU A 248 4.97 14.01 -20.27
N ASP A 249 4.09 14.47 -21.15
CA ASP A 249 3.20 15.58 -20.84
C ASP A 249 2.13 15.11 -19.84
N PRO A 250 2.01 15.76 -18.66
CA PRO A 250 1.01 15.38 -17.66
C PRO A 250 -0.43 15.47 -18.19
N LEU A 251 -0.72 16.36 -19.13
CA LEU A 251 -2.05 16.43 -19.75
C LEU A 251 -2.29 15.26 -20.71
N ALA A 252 -1.26 14.77 -21.39
CA ALA A 252 -1.39 13.57 -22.23
C ALA A 252 -1.68 12.32 -21.36
N ILE A 253 -1.04 12.19 -20.21
CA ILE A 253 -1.35 11.14 -19.23
C ILE A 253 -2.80 11.26 -18.74
N ALA A 254 -3.25 12.46 -18.37
CA ALA A 254 -4.62 12.72 -17.95
C ALA A 254 -5.63 12.40 -19.06
N GLU A 255 -5.32 12.73 -20.32
CA GLU A 255 -6.15 12.41 -21.48
C GLU A 255 -6.28 10.90 -21.67
N GLU A 256 -5.18 10.14 -21.55
CA GLU A 256 -5.22 8.69 -21.66
C GLU A 256 -6.12 8.08 -20.56
N ILE A 257 -5.98 8.48 -19.29
CA ILE A 257 -6.87 8.02 -18.23
C ILE A 257 -8.33 8.38 -18.54
N SER A 258 -8.59 9.62 -18.96
CA SER A 258 -9.94 10.10 -19.24
C SER A 258 -10.59 9.42 -20.44
N SER A 259 -9.79 8.86 -21.36
CA SER A 259 -10.32 8.14 -22.53
C SER A 259 -11.14 6.89 -22.18
N TYR A 260 -10.99 6.37 -20.95
CA TYR A 260 -11.78 5.25 -20.43
C TYR A 260 -12.99 5.70 -19.60
N ILE A 261 -13.24 7.01 -19.49
CA ILE A 261 -14.34 7.59 -18.71
C ILE A 261 -15.29 8.32 -19.67
N THR A 262 -16.57 7.95 -19.67
CA THR A 262 -17.54 8.51 -20.62
C THR A 262 -18.09 9.89 -20.21
N ARG A 263 -18.02 10.23 -18.91
CA ARG A 263 -18.43 11.51 -18.38
C ARG A 263 -17.29 12.54 -18.40
N PRO A 264 -17.60 13.85 -18.36
CA PRO A 264 -16.58 14.89 -18.23
C PRO A 264 -15.77 14.74 -16.94
N VAL A 265 -14.45 14.92 -17.04
CA VAL A 265 -13.52 14.99 -15.92
C VAL A 265 -12.62 16.20 -16.07
N GLU A 266 -12.22 16.80 -14.95
CA GLU A 266 -11.30 17.94 -14.96
C GLU A 266 -9.86 17.47 -15.21
N LYS A 267 -9.14 18.14 -16.12
CA LYS A 267 -7.73 17.86 -16.43
C LYS A 267 -6.91 19.12 -16.18
N ILE A 268 -6.04 19.07 -15.18
CA ILE A 268 -5.32 20.24 -14.66
C ILE A 268 -3.87 19.83 -14.43
N ALA A 269 -2.95 20.40 -15.23
CA ALA A 269 -1.52 20.01 -15.15
C ALA A 269 -0.90 20.37 -13.79
N ASP A 270 -1.29 21.50 -13.21
CA ASP A 270 -0.81 21.95 -11.90
C ASP A 270 -1.54 21.21 -10.78
N ARG A 271 -0.82 20.36 -10.06
CA ARG A 271 -1.39 19.54 -8.98
C ARG A 271 -1.89 20.37 -7.80
N GLU A 272 -1.23 21.49 -7.47
CA GLU A 272 -1.69 22.37 -6.41
C GLU A 272 -3.04 23.01 -6.78
N GLN A 273 -3.17 23.48 -8.01
CA GLN A 273 -4.43 24.01 -8.53
C GLN A 273 -5.54 22.95 -8.53
N ALA A 274 -5.24 21.71 -8.95
CA ALA A 274 -6.20 20.61 -8.92
C ALA A 274 -6.69 20.31 -7.49
N ILE A 275 -5.80 20.29 -6.51
CA ILE A 275 -6.13 20.11 -5.10
C ILE A 275 -7.01 21.27 -4.60
N GLN A 276 -6.66 22.52 -4.90
CA GLN A 276 -7.45 23.68 -4.48
C GLN A 276 -8.86 23.63 -5.05
N LEU A 277 -9.02 23.26 -6.32
CA LEU A 277 -10.33 23.13 -6.96
C LEU A 277 -11.14 21.98 -6.34
N ALA A 278 -10.54 20.83 -6.12
CA ALA A 278 -11.18 19.71 -5.46
C ALA A 278 -11.63 20.07 -4.02
N MET A 279 -10.80 20.79 -3.26
CA MET A 279 -11.17 21.27 -1.92
C MET A 279 -12.33 22.26 -1.96
N ALA A 280 -12.44 23.06 -3.01
CA ALA A 280 -13.54 24.04 -3.17
C ALA A 280 -14.90 23.38 -3.47
N THR A 281 -14.95 22.12 -3.88
CA THR A 281 -16.22 21.40 -4.09
C THR A 281 -16.90 21.00 -2.80
N THR A 282 -16.16 20.96 -1.69
CA THR A 282 -16.67 20.52 -0.39
C THR A 282 -17.30 21.66 0.39
N SER A 283 -18.42 21.38 1.07
CA SER A 283 -19.20 22.40 1.80
C SER A 283 -19.62 21.99 3.21
N LYS A 284 -19.59 20.71 3.52
CA LYS A 284 -20.10 20.11 4.77
C LYS A 284 -19.26 18.93 5.25
N PRO A 285 -19.42 18.51 6.51
CA PRO A 285 -18.59 17.45 7.11
C PRO A 285 -18.68 16.07 6.44
N GLU A 286 -19.77 15.79 5.74
CA GLU A 286 -20.00 14.55 5.00
C GLU A 286 -19.24 14.48 3.69
N ASP A 287 -18.75 15.63 3.19
CA ASP A 287 -17.97 15.69 1.96
C ASP A 287 -16.52 15.27 2.19
N ALA A 288 -15.86 14.78 1.12
CA ALA A 288 -14.46 14.38 1.15
C ALA A 288 -13.68 14.84 -0.07
N VAL A 289 -12.39 15.06 0.13
CA VAL A 289 -11.38 15.12 -0.92
C VAL A 289 -10.41 13.95 -0.73
N ILE A 290 -10.11 13.25 -1.79
CA ILE A 290 -9.08 12.22 -1.84
C ILE A 290 -7.92 12.76 -2.67
N ILE A 291 -6.70 12.66 -2.16
CA ILE A 291 -5.46 13.01 -2.86
C ILE A 291 -4.63 11.72 -2.97
N ALA A 292 -4.52 11.18 -4.20
CA ALA A 292 -3.87 9.91 -4.50
C ALA A 292 -2.79 10.06 -5.59
#